data_0c32a128c58e7cdb6aa2f0ac34f5a082
#
_entry.id   0c32a128c58e7cdb6aa2f0ac34f5a082
#
_cell.length_a   1.000
_cell.length_b   1.000
_cell.length_c   1.000
_cell.angle_alpha   90.00
_cell.angle_beta   90.00
_cell.angle_gamma   90.00
#
_symmetry.space_group_name_H-M   'P 1'
#
loop_
_entity.id
_entity.type
_entity.pdbx_description
1 polymer ?
#
loop_
_entity_poly.entity_id
_entity_poly.type
_entity_poly.pdbx_seq_one_letter_code
_entity_poly.pdbx_strand_id
1 'polypeptide(L)'
;TKGEQIVALGRTQWAILGSEQKILRFEQSGFPVDFPFPETAAIDEPPVRFHDELAQEDLVYTHLVRATDIDMGRHMNNVVYIRLLLDCFRAKELAFGAVKRIEAHYASPCLEGETLGVFCRREGQICRMAVRHADGRSAVLAQVEFG
;
A
#
# COMPACT_ATOMS: atom_id res chain seq x y z
N THR A 1 16.19 17.25 28.78
CA THR A 1 15.44 16.37 27.86
C THR A 1 15.76 16.82 26.46
N LYS A 2 16.57 16.05 25.73
CA LYS A 2 16.75 16.24 24.29
C LYS A 2 15.39 15.99 23.64
N GLY A 3 14.88 16.95 22.86
CA GLY A 3 13.58 16.88 22.21
C GLY A 3 13.42 15.58 21.44
N GLU A 4 12.23 14.97 21.49
CA GLU A 4 11.88 13.80 20.71
C GLU A 4 11.95 14.17 19.23
N GLN A 5 12.80 13.50 18.50
CA GLN A 5 12.90 13.69 17.05
C GLN A 5 11.91 12.73 16.39
N ILE A 6 10.94 13.27 15.65
CA ILE A 6 10.05 12.45 14.81
C ILE A 6 10.88 11.87 13.68
N VAL A 7 10.94 10.54 13.59
CA VAL A 7 11.69 9.81 12.56
C VAL A 7 10.78 9.32 11.43
N ALA A 8 9.50 9.10 11.71
CA ALA A 8 8.49 8.73 10.70
C ALA A 8 7.09 9.08 11.21
N LEU A 9 6.19 9.38 10.29
CA LEU A 9 4.75 9.51 10.52
C LEU A 9 4.02 8.52 9.65
N GLY A 10 2.91 7.97 10.14
CA GLY A 10 2.09 7.04 9.39
C GLY A 10 0.60 7.39 9.53
N ARG A 11 -0.14 7.20 8.44
CA ARG A 11 -1.59 7.26 8.40
C ARG A 11 -2.14 6.04 7.69
N THR A 12 -3.15 5.41 8.27
CA THR A 12 -3.88 4.32 7.63
C THR A 12 -5.36 4.66 7.57
N GLN A 13 -6.02 4.26 6.50
CA GLN A 13 -7.46 4.36 6.32
C GLN A 13 -8.02 2.97 6.03
N TRP A 14 -9.03 2.58 6.78
CA TRP A 14 -9.65 1.27 6.69
C TRP A 14 -11.10 1.39 6.28
N ALA A 15 -11.54 0.51 5.37
CA ALA A 15 -12.96 0.28 5.10
C ALA A 15 -13.44 -0.89 5.97
N ILE A 16 -14.52 -0.67 6.72
CA ILE A 16 -15.16 -1.74 7.48
C ILE A 16 -16.21 -2.38 6.57
N LEU A 17 -16.07 -3.68 6.32
CA LEU A 17 -16.97 -4.43 5.45
C LEU A 17 -17.97 -5.24 6.29
N GLY A 18 -19.24 -5.18 5.91
CA GLY A 18 -20.27 -6.05 6.43
C GLY A 18 -20.27 -7.43 5.79
N SER A 19 -21.17 -8.30 6.22
CA SER A 19 -21.30 -9.70 5.74
C SER A 19 -21.50 -9.83 4.22
N GLU A 20 -22.06 -8.79 3.59
CA GLU A 20 -22.27 -8.72 2.13
C GLU A 20 -21.12 -8.01 1.38
N GLN A 21 -19.96 -7.82 2.01
CA GLN A 21 -18.81 -7.06 1.49
C GLN A 21 -19.14 -5.59 1.13
N LYS A 22 -20.23 -5.06 1.66
CA LYS A 22 -20.57 -3.63 1.54
C LYS A 22 -19.86 -2.84 2.62
N ILE A 23 -19.37 -1.65 2.26
CA ILE A 23 -18.77 -0.73 3.23
C ILE A 23 -19.84 -0.30 4.22
N LEU A 24 -19.61 -0.54 5.49
CA LEU A 24 -20.46 -0.10 6.58
C LEU A 24 -20.15 1.35 6.95
N ARG A 25 -21.19 2.08 7.36
CA ARG A 25 -21.00 3.34 8.08
C ARG A 25 -20.42 3.03 9.46
N PHE A 26 -19.70 3.98 10.04
CA PHE A 26 -19.03 3.82 11.33
C PHE A 26 -20.01 3.35 12.42
N GLU A 27 -21.20 3.95 12.48
CA GLU A 27 -22.24 3.63 13.47
C GLU A 27 -22.81 2.21 13.33
N GLN A 28 -22.64 1.59 12.16
CA GLN A 28 -23.11 0.23 11.86
C GLN A 28 -22.03 -0.83 12.04
N SER A 29 -20.81 -0.38 12.33
CA SER A 29 -19.63 -1.27 12.34
C SER A 29 -19.47 -2.06 13.65
N GLY A 30 -20.21 -1.70 14.70
CA GLY A 30 -20.01 -2.22 16.06
C GLY A 30 -18.74 -1.70 16.72
N PHE A 31 -18.05 -0.73 16.11
CA PHE A 31 -16.90 -0.09 16.70
C PHE A 31 -17.35 0.79 17.89
N PRO A 32 -16.62 0.81 19.02
CA PRO A 32 -17.00 1.64 20.16
C PRO A 32 -17.12 3.11 19.77
N VAL A 33 -18.28 3.71 20.04
CA VAL A 33 -18.55 5.14 19.70
C VAL A 33 -17.76 6.12 20.57
N ASP A 34 -17.30 5.66 21.72
CA ASP A 34 -16.48 6.39 22.69
C ASP A 34 -14.98 6.14 22.54
N PHE A 35 -14.56 5.50 21.44
CA PHE A 35 -13.15 5.29 21.16
C PHE A 35 -12.42 6.64 21.06
N PRO A 36 -11.33 6.84 21.83
CA PRO A 36 -10.62 8.10 21.83
C PRO A 36 -9.82 8.28 20.54
N PHE A 37 -10.40 8.97 19.56
CA PHE A 37 -9.65 9.40 18.39
C PHE A 37 -8.81 10.64 18.73
N PRO A 38 -7.58 10.73 18.22
CA PRO A 38 -6.78 11.94 18.39
C PRO A 38 -7.48 13.12 17.67
N GLU A 39 -7.50 14.29 18.31
CA GLU A 39 -8.10 15.50 17.73
C GLU A 39 -7.35 16.00 16.49
N THR A 40 -6.07 15.67 16.36
CA THR A 40 -5.21 16.09 15.26
C THR A 40 -4.69 14.90 14.48
N ALA A 41 -4.72 15.01 13.15
CA ALA A 41 -4.10 14.01 12.28
C ALA A 41 -2.57 14.11 12.36
N ALA A 42 -1.88 12.96 12.30
CA ALA A 42 -0.41 12.94 12.22
C ALA A 42 0.09 13.47 10.87
N ILE A 43 -0.74 13.39 9.82
CA ILE A 43 -0.48 13.88 8.47
C ILE A 43 -1.73 14.62 8.00
N ASP A 44 -1.60 15.93 7.76
CA ASP A 44 -2.72 16.81 7.39
C ASP A 44 -3.04 16.76 5.89
N GLU A 45 -2.05 16.45 5.03
CA GLU A 45 -2.27 16.39 3.60
C GLU A 45 -3.28 15.28 3.24
N PRO A 46 -4.18 15.54 2.27
CA PRO A 46 -5.11 14.52 1.83
C PRO A 46 -4.35 13.33 1.21
N PRO A 47 -4.91 12.09 1.31
CA PRO A 47 -4.31 10.94 0.64
C PRO A 47 -4.28 11.13 -0.87
N VAL A 48 -3.25 10.59 -1.52
CA VAL A 48 -3.13 10.57 -2.99
C VAL A 48 -4.31 9.79 -3.58
N ARG A 49 -4.91 10.35 -4.62
CA ARG A 49 -5.88 9.62 -5.46
C ARG A 49 -5.12 8.89 -6.55
N PHE A 50 -5.18 7.58 -6.50
CA PHE A 50 -4.51 6.73 -7.48
C PHE A 50 -5.39 6.46 -8.69
N HIS A 51 -4.78 6.55 -9.87
CA HIS A 51 -5.29 6.04 -11.13
C HIS A 51 -4.22 5.11 -11.71
N ASP A 52 -4.64 3.98 -12.26
CA ASP A 52 -3.70 3.04 -12.88
C ASP A 52 -3.46 3.46 -14.34
N GLU A 53 -2.35 4.17 -14.56
CA GLU A 53 -1.92 4.69 -15.86
C GLU A 53 -0.67 3.97 -16.38
N LEU A 54 -0.26 2.87 -15.71
CA LEU A 54 0.93 2.12 -16.09
C LEU A 54 0.64 1.23 -17.31
N ALA A 55 1.58 1.20 -18.25
CA ALA A 55 1.50 0.41 -19.46
C ALA A 55 2.23 -0.93 -19.31
N GLN A 56 2.16 -1.80 -20.33
CA GLN A 56 2.83 -3.11 -20.28
C GLN A 56 4.36 -2.99 -20.23
N GLU A 57 4.92 -1.94 -20.82
CA GLU A 57 6.36 -1.66 -20.77
C GLU A 57 6.88 -1.28 -19.38
N ASP A 58 5.99 -0.91 -18.44
CA ASP A 58 6.34 -0.61 -17.06
C ASP A 58 6.45 -1.87 -16.20
N LEU A 59 6.16 -3.06 -16.73
CA LEU A 59 6.32 -4.32 -16.03
C LEU A 59 7.79 -4.56 -15.71
N VAL A 60 8.10 -4.65 -14.40
CA VAL A 60 9.46 -4.91 -13.91
C VAL A 60 9.71 -6.40 -13.74
N TYR A 61 8.77 -7.10 -13.09
CA TYR A 61 8.84 -8.55 -12.88
C TYR A 61 7.47 -9.13 -12.50
N THR A 62 7.42 -10.46 -12.38
CA THR A 62 6.24 -11.18 -11.89
C THR A 62 6.55 -11.87 -10.57
N HIS A 63 5.53 -12.01 -9.71
CA HIS A 63 5.61 -12.69 -8.43
C HIS A 63 4.54 -13.78 -8.32
N LEU A 64 4.96 -15.00 -7.96
CA LEU A 64 4.03 -16.07 -7.60
C LEU A 64 3.73 -15.99 -6.10
N VAL A 65 2.46 -15.75 -5.76
CA VAL A 65 2.01 -15.70 -4.35
C VAL A 65 2.15 -17.09 -3.72
N ARG A 66 2.94 -17.17 -2.66
CA ARG A 66 3.26 -18.41 -1.94
C ARG A 66 2.57 -18.46 -0.58
N ALA A 67 2.50 -19.64 0.01
CA ALA A 67 1.94 -19.85 1.35
C ALA A 67 2.55 -18.91 2.42
N THR A 68 3.86 -18.58 2.30
CA THR A 68 4.55 -17.66 3.21
C THR A 68 4.14 -16.20 3.05
N ASP A 69 3.48 -15.86 1.96
CA ASP A 69 2.98 -14.50 1.70
C ASP A 69 1.58 -14.29 2.29
N ILE A 70 0.90 -15.38 2.67
CA ILE A 70 -0.49 -15.35 3.16
C ILE A 70 -0.53 -15.15 4.68
N ASP A 71 -1.42 -14.28 5.13
CA ASP A 71 -1.68 -14.04 6.55
C ASP A 71 -2.87 -14.85 7.09
N MET A 72 -3.24 -14.61 8.35
CA MET A 72 -4.37 -15.27 9.00
C MET A 72 -5.73 -14.94 8.34
N GLY A 73 -5.80 -13.82 7.60
CA GLY A 73 -6.97 -13.43 6.81
C GLY A 73 -7.13 -14.23 5.51
N ARG A 74 -6.21 -15.16 5.22
CA ARG A 74 -6.14 -15.98 4.00
C ARG A 74 -5.94 -15.17 2.71
N HIS A 75 -5.35 -13.98 2.82
CA HIS A 75 -4.95 -13.16 1.68
C HIS A 75 -3.47 -12.80 1.81
N MET A 76 -2.88 -12.31 0.73
CA MET A 76 -1.51 -11.83 0.77
C MET A 76 -1.40 -10.67 1.78
N ASN A 77 -0.44 -10.77 2.68
CA ASN A 77 -0.18 -9.79 3.73
C ASN A 77 0.19 -8.42 3.14
N ASN A 78 -0.34 -7.35 3.71
CA ASN A 78 -0.08 -5.98 3.25
C ASN A 78 1.41 -5.63 3.21
N VAL A 79 2.22 -6.18 4.11
CA VAL A 79 3.69 -5.98 4.11
C VAL A 79 4.36 -6.61 2.90
N VAL A 80 3.82 -7.73 2.39
CA VAL A 80 4.35 -8.38 1.18
C VAL A 80 4.19 -7.47 -0.03
N TYR A 81 3.03 -6.83 -0.21
CA TYR A 81 2.86 -5.85 -1.29
C TYR A 81 3.91 -4.73 -1.23
N ILE A 82 4.15 -4.16 -0.04
CA ILE A 82 5.17 -3.10 0.11
C ILE A 82 6.55 -3.65 -0.26
N ARG A 83 6.90 -4.87 0.17
CA ARG A 83 8.16 -5.51 -0.21
C ARG A 83 8.27 -5.66 -1.73
N LEU A 84 7.23 -6.18 -2.41
CA LEU A 84 7.23 -6.31 -3.86
C LEU A 84 7.45 -4.97 -4.58
N LEU A 85 6.85 -3.90 -4.08
CA LEU A 85 7.05 -2.56 -4.64
C LEU A 85 8.50 -2.08 -4.43
N LEU A 86 9.06 -2.29 -3.25
CA LEU A 86 10.43 -1.87 -2.94
C LEU A 86 11.50 -2.72 -3.65
N ASP A 87 11.19 -3.97 -4.00
CA ASP A 87 12.08 -4.85 -4.79
C ASP A 87 12.29 -4.35 -6.23
N CYS A 88 11.52 -3.35 -6.71
CA CYS A 88 11.80 -2.65 -7.96
C CYS A 88 13.04 -1.76 -7.90
N PHE A 89 13.57 -1.45 -6.72
CA PHE A 89 14.69 -0.55 -6.51
C PHE A 89 15.96 -1.28 -6.10
N ARG A 90 17.12 -0.72 -6.44
CA ARG A 90 18.40 -1.23 -5.96
C ARG A 90 18.62 -0.82 -4.49
N ALA A 91 19.33 -1.62 -3.72
CA ALA A 91 19.63 -1.35 -2.31
C ALA A 91 20.19 0.06 -2.05
N LYS A 92 21.04 0.58 -2.95
CA LYS A 92 21.59 1.93 -2.86
C LYS A 92 20.54 3.05 -2.97
N GLU A 93 19.43 2.78 -3.67
CA GLU A 93 18.32 3.73 -3.84
C GLU A 93 17.41 3.76 -2.60
N LEU A 94 17.44 2.67 -1.83
CA LEU A 94 16.71 2.53 -0.56
C LEU A 94 17.57 2.86 0.67
N ALA A 95 18.70 3.55 0.48
CA ALA A 95 19.54 3.99 1.59
C ALA A 95 18.73 4.83 2.59
N PHE A 96 19.15 4.82 3.85
CA PHE A 96 18.46 5.54 4.92
C PHE A 96 18.22 7.01 4.55
N GLY A 97 16.97 7.44 4.66
CA GLY A 97 16.55 8.80 4.34
C GLY A 97 16.35 9.11 2.85
N ALA A 98 16.63 8.17 1.93
CA ALA A 98 16.37 8.36 0.50
C ALA A 98 14.87 8.33 0.17
N VAL A 99 14.11 7.42 0.79
CA VAL A 99 12.66 7.37 0.67
C VAL A 99 12.04 8.38 1.63
N LYS A 100 11.27 9.33 1.09
CA LYS A 100 10.58 10.37 1.85
C LYS A 100 9.15 9.99 2.17
N ARG A 101 8.46 9.35 1.22
CA ARG A 101 7.06 9.02 1.35
C ARG A 101 6.72 7.74 0.60
N ILE A 102 5.88 6.92 1.19
CA ILE A 102 5.23 5.78 0.53
C ILE A 102 3.75 5.92 0.78
N GLU A 103 2.96 5.93 -0.28
CA GLU A 103 1.51 5.80 -0.20
C GLU A 103 1.07 4.58 -0.99
N ALA A 104 0.16 3.79 -0.43
CA ALA A 104 -0.37 2.61 -1.06
C ALA A 104 -1.89 2.52 -0.88
N HIS A 105 -2.58 2.17 -1.95
CA HIS A 105 -4.02 1.89 -1.98
C HIS A 105 -4.22 0.41 -2.33
N TYR A 106 -4.74 -0.35 -1.37
CA TYR A 106 -5.07 -1.76 -1.53
C TYR A 106 -6.47 -1.87 -2.13
N ALA A 107 -6.56 -2.34 -3.36
CA ALA A 107 -7.80 -2.38 -4.14
C ALA A 107 -8.47 -3.75 -4.14
N SER A 108 -7.69 -4.83 -4.23
CA SER A 108 -8.22 -6.20 -4.17
C SER A 108 -7.22 -7.18 -3.54
N PRO A 109 -7.72 -8.18 -2.79
CA PRO A 109 -6.85 -9.19 -2.17
C PRO A 109 -6.27 -10.14 -3.22
N CYS A 110 -5.04 -10.61 -2.99
CA CYS A 110 -4.42 -11.68 -3.75
C CYS A 110 -4.39 -12.98 -2.94
N LEU A 111 -4.54 -14.10 -3.62
CA LEU A 111 -4.61 -15.43 -3.02
C LEU A 111 -3.38 -16.26 -3.38
N GLU A 112 -3.11 -17.29 -2.60
CA GLU A 112 -2.05 -18.26 -2.88
C GLU A 112 -2.21 -18.86 -4.28
N GLY A 113 -1.09 -19.00 -5.00
CA GLY A 113 -1.02 -19.56 -6.36
C GLY A 113 -1.25 -18.55 -7.48
N GLU A 114 -1.66 -17.32 -7.19
CA GLU A 114 -1.79 -16.29 -8.20
C GLU A 114 -0.41 -15.79 -8.67
N THR A 115 -0.31 -15.50 -9.95
CA THR A 115 0.86 -14.80 -10.52
C THR A 115 0.51 -13.34 -10.73
N LEU A 116 1.28 -12.46 -10.10
CA LEU A 116 1.07 -11.02 -10.11
C LEU A 116 2.12 -10.34 -10.97
N GLY A 117 1.72 -9.31 -11.73
CA GLY A 117 2.66 -8.38 -12.37
C GLY A 117 3.00 -7.23 -11.42
N VAL A 118 4.29 -6.89 -11.30
CA VAL A 118 4.76 -5.72 -10.54
C VAL A 118 5.27 -4.68 -11.53
N PHE A 119 4.65 -3.51 -11.49
CA PHE A 119 4.86 -2.42 -12.44
C PHE A 119 5.46 -1.22 -11.73
N CYS A 120 6.37 -0.52 -12.39
CA CYS A 120 7.00 0.69 -11.86
C CYS A 120 7.39 1.64 -12.99
N ARG A 121 6.94 2.90 -12.90
CA ARG A 121 7.39 4.01 -13.76
C ARG A 121 7.94 5.12 -12.89
N ARG A 122 9.16 5.55 -13.20
CA ARG A 122 9.80 6.66 -12.50
C ARG A 122 9.62 7.98 -13.27
N GLU A 123 9.11 8.99 -12.57
CA GLU A 123 8.90 10.35 -13.06
C GLU A 123 9.63 11.33 -12.11
N GLY A 124 10.91 11.60 -12.38
CA GLY A 124 11.75 12.42 -11.49
C GLY A 124 11.96 11.75 -10.12
N GLN A 125 11.50 12.37 -9.06
CA GLN A 125 11.61 11.86 -7.69
C GLN A 125 10.43 10.95 -7.30
N ILE A 126 9.41 10.84 -8.15
CA ILE A 126 8.22 10.04 -7.89
C ILE A 126 8.27 8.76 -8.72
N CYS A 127 7.99 7.62 -8.08
CA CYS A 127 7.75 6.35 -8.74
C CYS A 127 6.29 5.98 -8.58
N ARG A 128 5.57 5.84 -9.70
CA ARG A 128 4.21 5.28 -9.75
C ARG A 128 4.32 3.78 -9.89
N MET A 129 3.55 3.04 -9.13
CA MET A 129 3.69 1.60 -9.02
C MET A 129 2.34 0.91 -8.94
N ALA A 130 2.29 -0.31 -9.45
CA ALA A 130 1.13 -1.18 -9.33
C ALA A 130 1.53 -2.63 -9.14
N VAL A 131 0.69 -3.36 -8.40
CA VAL A 131 0.66 -4.82 -8.43
C VAL A 131 -0.66 -5.22 -9.08
N ARG A 132 -0.63 -6.03 -10.13
CA ARG A 132 -1.81 -6.44 -10.89
C ARG A 132 -1.98 -7.95 -10.93
N HIS A 133 -3.23 -8.37 -10.88
CA HIS A 133 -3.63 -9.74 -11.22
C HIS A 133 -3.40 -10.05 -12.70
N ALA A 134 -3.43 -11.31 -13.07
CA ALA A 134 -3.26 -11.76 -14.46
C ALA A 134 -4.35 -11.22 -15.42
N ASP A 135 -5.53 -10.89 -14.89
CA ASP A 135 -6.64 -10.29 -15.63
C ASP A 135 -6.54 -8.76 -15.80
N GLY A 136 -5.45 -8.16 -15.30
CA GLY A 136 -5.17 -6.72 -15.39
C GLY A 136 -5.77 -5.87 -14.27
N ARG A 137 -6.61 -6.44 -13.38
CA ARG A 137 -7.12 -5.68 -12.22
C ARG A 137 -5.99 -5.33 -11.27
N SER A 138 -6.02 -4.10 -10.75
CA SER A 138 -5.05 -3.67 -9.75
C SER A 138 -5.34 -4.30 -8.38
N ALA A 139 -4.34 -4.95 -7.79
CA ALA A 139 -4.36 -5.39 -6.40
C ALA A 139 -3.91 -4.26 -5.48
N VAL A 140 -2.84 -3.57 -5.86
CA VAL A 140 -2.33 -2.38 -5.16
C VAL A 140 -1.89 -1.33 -6.17
N LEU A 141 -2.18 -0.08 -5.88
CA LEU A 141 -1.60 1.10 -6.52
C LEU A 141 -0.77 1.84 -5.48
N ALA A 142 0.40 2.32 -5.86
CA ALA A 142 1.28 2.98 -4.92
C ALA A 142 2.10 4.11 -5.57
N GLN A 143 2.62 4.97 -4.70
CA GLN A 143 3.58 5.99 -5.04
C GLN A 143 4.72 5.97 -4.03
N VAL A 144 5.94 6.01 -4.52
CA VAL A 144 7.15 6.16 -3.70
C VAL A 144 7.82 7.47 -4.11
N GLU A 145 8.07 8.34 -3.14
CA GLU A 145 8.75 9.61 -3.31
C GLU A 145 10.14 9.55 -2.69
N PHE A 146 11.13 9.96 -3.45
CA PHE A 146 12.53 10.07 -3.03
C PHE A 146 12.91 11.52 -2.72
N GLY A 147 13.90 11.69 -1.83
CA GLY A 147 14.43 13.00 -1.47
C GLY A 147 15.64 13.41 -2.26
#